data_8962a4f91ceac53a58a105f3bf56f3b1
#
_entry.id   8962a4f91ceac53a58a105f3bf56f3b1
#
_cell.length_a   1.000
_cell.length_b   1.000
_cell.length_c   1.000
_cell.angle_alpha   90.00
_cell.angle_beta   90.00
_cell.angle_gamma   90.00
#
_symmetry.space_group_name_H-M   'P 1'
#
loop_
_entity.id
_entity.type
_entity.pdbx_description
1 polymer ?
#
loop_
_entity_poly.entity_id
_entity_poly.type
_entity_poly.pdbx_seq_one_letter_code
_entity_poly.pdbx_strand_id
1 'polypeptide(L)'
;VWASDRLRARHGAVSLTLLAAAALLPAGAQVTDADIERARRQHRMPTDAELARMPVPSTPRIDAMPQPATRMPIDLEALAKGFDVQAHKPALGEASGPRLLVFISFAMPEATITRLLDQAARAHATLVLRGLVNGSLRDTVERMQRLIGNRQVAVQIDPQAFDRFAITRTPSFVLVRDGAAAQPCAAGMCIAIDQFVLAAGDVSLDYALKFIERSAPAMAGDASAYLKRMKGTAR
;
A
#
# COMPACT_ATOMS: atom_id res chain seq x y z
N VAL A 1 -33.96 30.87 -56.87
CA VAL A 1 -34.04 30.50 -58.29
C VAL A 1 -33.62 29.05 -58.39
N TRP A 2 -34.66 28.20 -58.64
CA TRP A 2 -34.66 26.98 -59.46
C TRP A 2 -33.67 25.85 -59.03
N ALA A 3 -33.95 24.55 -59.00
CA ALA A 3 -35.14 23.79 -59.44
C ALA A 3 -35.08 22.39 -58.76
N SER A 4 -36.23 21.89 -58.47
CA SER A 4 -36.69 20.53 -58.42
C SER A 4 -36.06 19.59 -59.46
N ASP A 5 -35.82 18.33 -59.18
CA ASP A 5 -36.56 17.19 -59.75
C ASP A 5 -36.06 15.86 -59.21
N ARG A 6 -36.97 15.10 -58.57
CA ARG A 6 -37.48 13.77 -58.86
C ARG A 6 -36.45 12.69 -59.31
N LEU A 7 -36.42 11.56 -58.59
CA LEU A 7 -36.85 10.29 -59.10
C LEU A 7 -36.75 9.18 -58.04
N ARG A 8 -37.92 8.72 -57.60
CA ARG A 8 -38.45 7.32 -57.61
C ARG A 8 -37.58 6.22 -57.07
N ALA A 9 -38.05 5.74 -55.97
CA ALA A 9 -38.42 4.33 -55.69
C ALA A 9 -37.57 3.23 -56.33
N ARG A 10 -36.86 2.48 -55.46
CA ARG A 10 -36.80 1.04 -55.59
C ARG A 10 -36.92 0.41 -54.22
N HIS A 11 -38.07 -0.16 -53.98
CA HIS A 11 -38.32 -1.14 -52.95
C HIS A 11 -37.48 -2.37 -53.24
N GLY A 12 -36.73 -2.83 -52.30
CA GLY A 12 -35.96 -4.03 -52.39
C GLY A 12 -35.72 -4.57 -50.99
N ALA A 13 -36.57 -5.47 -50.59
CA ALA A 13 -36.54 -6.28 -49.41
C ALA A 13 -35.12 -6.75 -49.01
N VAL A 14 -34.66 -6.28 -47.86
CA VAL A 14 -33.67 -6.98 -47.01
C VAL A 14 -34.15 -6.79 -45.57
N SER A 15 -35.28 -7.40 -45.30
CA SER A 15 -35.69 -7.68 -43.92
C SER A 15 -35.37 -9.13 -43.67
N LEU A 16 -34.95 -9.43 -42.45
CA LEU A 16 -34.91 -10.78 -41.88
C LEU A 16 -33.57 -11.55 -41.98
N THR A 17 -32.50 -11.00 -41.43
CA THR A 17 -31.37 -11.84 -40.92
C THR A 17 -30.54 -11.13 -39.84
N LEU A 18 -31.20 -10.54 -38.86
CA LEU A 18 -30.52 -9.91 -37.73
C LEU A 18 -31.22 -10.29 -36.40
N LEU A 19 -31.48 -11.59 -36.23
CA LEU A 19 -32.07 -12.10 -34.98
C LEU A 19 -31.57 -13.50 -34.67
N ALA A 20 -30.25 -13.74 -34.65
CA ALA A 20 -29.71 -15.02 -34.22
C ALA A 20 -28.24 -14.91 -33.73
N ALA A 21 -27.85 -13.81 -33.11
CA ALA A 21 -26.51 -13.69 -32.53
C ALA A 21 -26.52 -13.12 -31.09
N ALA A 22 -27.61 -13.33 -30.35
CA ALA A 22 -27.72 -12.88 -28.95
C ALA A 22 -27.93 -14.05 -27.97
N ALA A 23 -27.14 -15.11 -28.09
CA ALA A 23 -27.27 -16.27 -27.18
C ALA A 23 -25.93 -17.01 -27.02
N LEU A 24 -24.86 -16.30 -26.73
CA LEU A 24 -23.62 -16.90 -26.22
C LEU A 24 -23.03 -15.98 -25.17
N LEU A 25 -23.83 -15.61 -24.16
CA LEU A 25 -23.29 -15.24 -22.86
C LEU A 25 -22.82 -16.55 -22.22
N PRO A 26 -21.59 -16.65 -21.73
CA PRO A 26 -21.18 -17.78 -20.92
C PRO A 26 -22.14 -17.83 -19.73
N ALA A 27 -22.91 -18.92 -19.64
CA ALA A 27 -23.69 -19.22 -18.45
C ALA A 27 -22.72 -19.23 -17.30
N GLY A 28 -22.83 -18.23 -16.42
CA GLY A 28 -22.09 -18.23 -15.18
C GLY A 28 -22.28 -19.57 -14.53
N ALA A 29 -21.21 -20.24 -14.15
CA ALA A 29 -21.24 -21.55 -13.56
C ALA A 29 -22.09 -21.48 -12.27
N GLN A 30 -23.36 -21.69 -12.39
CA GLN A 30 -24.27 -21.85 -11.26
C GLN A 30 -23.98 -23.21 -10.66
N VAL A 31 -23.53 -23.19 -9.40
CA VAL A 31 -23.38 -24.44 -8.64
C VAL A 31 -24.77 -25.09 -8.55
N THR A 32 -24.93 -26.27 -9.14
CA THR A 32 -26.18 -27.00 -9.10
C THR A 32 -26.26 -27.89 -7.86
N ASP A 33 -27.48 -28.25 -7.43
CA ASP A 33 -27.67 -29.19 -6.33
C ASP A 33 -26.97 -30.54 -6.61
N ALA A 34 -26.87 -30.93 -7.87
CA ALA A 34 -26.13 -32.13 -8.30
C ALA A 34 -24.61 -31.99 -8.06
N ASP A 35 -24.05 -30.79 -8.16
CA ASP A 35 -22.64 -30.55 -7.89
C ASP A 35 -22.37 -30.55 -6.37
N ILE A 36 -23.29 -30.02 -5.59
CA ILE A 36 -23.25 -30.06 -4.11
C ILE A 36 -23.33 -31.53 -3.64
N GLU A 37 -24.25 -32.31 -4.19
CA GLU A 37 -24.38 -33.75 -3.84
C GLU A 37 -23.16 -34.57 -4.28
N ARG A 38 -22.53 -34.21 -5.40
CA ARG A 38 -21.28 -34.83 -5.86
C ARG A 38 -20.12 -34.49 -4.92
N ALA A 39 -20.01 -33.23 -4.54
CA ALA A 39 -18.98 -32.75 -3.59
C ALA A 39 -19.17 -33.42 -2.22
N ARG A 40 -20.40 -33.53 -1.72
CA ARG A 40 -20.69 -34.21 -0.45
C ARG A 40 -20.32 -35.71 -0.49
N ARG A 41 -20.50 -36.40 -1.62
CA ARG A 41 -20.06 -37.77 -1.78
C ARG A 41 -18.54 -37.93 -1.86
N GLN A 42 -17.86 -36.98 -2.48
CA GLN A 42 -16.40 -37.01 -2.63
C GLN A 42 -15.67 -36.52 -1.35
N HIS A 43 -16.29 -35.62 -0.62
CA HIS A 43 -15.71 -35.01 0.58
C HIS A 43 -16.61 -35.27 1.80
N ARG A 44 -17.00 -36.53 2.00
CA ARG A 44 -17.79 -36.90 3.17
C ARG A 44 -17.04 -36.61 4.44
N MET A 45 -17.63 -35.84 5.33
CA MET A 45 -17.12 -35.68 6.70
C MET A 45 -17.16 -37.04 7.40
N PRO A 46 -16.06 -37.45 8.06
CA PRO A 46 -16.08 -38.67 8.85
C PRO A 46 -17.11 -38.57 9.97
N THR A 47 -17.79 -39.67 10.25
CA THR A 47 -18.72 -39.76 11.37
C THR A 47 -17.97 -39.79 12.71
N ASP A 48 -18.65 -39.43 13.81
CA ASP A 48 -18.06 -39.48 15.15
C ASP A 48 -17.46 -40.86 15.48
N ALA A 49 -18.11 -41.96 14.98
CA ALA A 49 -17.60 -43.29 15.16
C ALA A 49 -16.33 -43.59 14.33
N GLU A 50 -16.18 -42.95 13.18
CA GLU A 50 -14.96 -43.04 12.36
C GLU A 50 -13.84 -42.18 12.97
N LEU A 51 -14.16 -40.98 13.48
CA LEU A 51 -13.23 -40.12 14.19
C LEU A 51 -12.68 -40.82 15.46
N ALA A 52 -13.54 -41.51 16.20
CA ALA A 52 -13.13 -42.26 17.39
C ALA A 52 -12.21 -43.46 17.08
N ARG A 53 -12.21 -43.96 15.85
CA ARG A 53 -11.34 -45.04 15.37
C ARG A 53 -10.03 -44.56 14.72
N MET A 54 -9.93 -43.27 14.44
CA MET A 54 -8.70 -42.72 13.88
C MET A 54 -7.57 -42.80 14.95
N PRO A 55 -6.39 -43.33 14.57
CA PRO A 55 -5.29 -43.32 15.50
C PRO A 55 -4.93 -41.88 15.83
N VAL A 56 -5.04 -41.53 17.11
CA VAL A 56 -4.57 -40.23 17.60
C VAL A 56 -3.06 -40.19 17.31
N PRO A 57 -2.58 -39.19 16.56
CA PRO A 57 -1.14 -39.08 16.37
C PRO A 57 -0.48 -39.04 17.73
N SER A 58 0.50 -39.96 17.96
CA SER A 58 1.25 -39.91 19.20
C SER A 58 1.86 -38.52 19.33
N THR A 59 1.53 -37.82 20.41
CA THR A 59 2.12 -36.53 20.74
C THR A 59 3.65 -36.65 20.55
N PRO A 60 4.25 -35.80 19.73
CA PRO A 60 5.71 -35.84 19.58
C PRO A 60 6.32 -35.72 20.97
N ARG A 61 7.28 -36.59 21.26
CA ARG A 61 8.02 -36.54 22.53
C ARG A 61 8.81 -35.23 22.50
N ILE A 62 8.26 -34.21 23.10
CA ILE A 62 8.90 -32.88 23.21
C ILE A 62 10.22 -33.00 23.94
N ASP A 63 10.30 -33.94 24.91
CA ASP A 63 11.51 -34.23 25.70
C ASP A 63 12.65 -34.85 24.87
N ALA A 64 12.33 -35.41 23.68
CA ALA A 64 13.31 -35.97 22.76
C ALA A 64 13.83 -34.98 21.71
N MET A 65 13.30 -33.76 21.67
CA MET A 65 13.82 -32.70 20.80
C MET A 65 15.13 -32.16 21.38
N PRO A 66 16.14 -31.88 20.52
CA PRO A 66 17.35 -31.19 20.96
C PRO A 66 16.98 -29.91 21.68
N GLN A 67 17.25 -29.82 22.96
CA GLN A 67 17.08 -28.61 23.73
C GLN A 67 18.01 -27.53 23.16
N PRO A 68 17.53 -26.31 22.85
CA PRO A 68 18.42 -25.26 22.46
C PRO A 68 19.43 -25.00 23.57
N ALA A 69 20.69 -24.87 23.19
CA ALA A 69 21.82 -24.72 24.14
C ALA A 69 21.83 -23.31 24.81
N THR A 70 20.68 -22.77 25.13
CA THR A 70 20.53 -21.53 25.88
C THR A 70 20.69 -21.81 27.37
N ARG A 71 21.88 -21.56 27.89
CA ARG A 71 22.20 -21.67 29.31
C ARG A 71 21.68 -20.51 30.17
N MET A 72 21.06 -19.51 29.59
CA MET A 72 20.45 -18.40 30.30
C MET A 72 18.94 -18.58 30.36
N PRO A 73 18.32 -18.52 31.53
CA PRO A 73 16.88 -18.45 31.63
C PRO A 73 16.43 -17.16 30.91
N ILE A 74 15.60 -17.30 29.88
CA ILE A 74 14.99 -16.15 29.22
C ILE A 74 13.97 -15.60 30.21
N ASP A 75 14.23 -14.42 30.75
CA ASP A 75 13.26 -13.68 31.54
C ASP A 75 12.19 -13.11 30.59
N LEU A 76 11.09 -13.87 30.48
CA LEU A 76 9.95 -13.51 29.65
C LEU A 76 9.28 -12.20 30.11
N GLU A 77 9.38 -11.86 31.40
CA GLU A 77 8.82 -10.62 31.92
C GLU A 77 9.69 -9.42 31.50
N ALA A 78 11.00 -9.55 31.55
CA ALA A 78 11.92 -8.53 31.04
C ALA A 78 11.81 -8.39 29.53
N LEU A 79 11.60 -9.51 28.81
CA LEU A 79 11.34 -9.51 27.37
C LEU A 79 10.02 -8.83 27.07
N ALA A 80 8.93 -9.15 27.76
CA ALA A 80 7.62 -8.53 27.59
C ALA A 80 7.68 -7.02 27.88
N LYS A 81 8.31 -6.61 28.99
CA LYS A 81 8.56 -5.20 29.29
C LYS A 81 9.40 -4.51 28.23
N GLY A 82 10.39 -5.20 27.67
CA GLY A 82 11.17 -4.71 26.54
C GLY A 82 10.34 -4.51 25.27
N PHE A 83 9.42 -5.43 25.00
CA PHE A 83 8.47 -5.30 23.88
C PHE A 83 7.44 -4.19 24.11
N ASP A 84 6.90 -4.03 25.33
CA ASP A 84 5.99 -2.94 25.66
C ASP A 84 6.67 -1.58 25.51
N VAL A 85 7.91 -1.44 25.96
CA VAL A 85 8.72 -0.22 25.76
C VAL A 85 9.04 -0.01 24.27
N GLN A 86 9.26 -1.09 23.51
CA GLN A 86 9.51 -1.01 22.07
C GLN A 86 8.24 -0.73 21.28
N ALA A 87 7.09 -1.29 21.69
CA ALA A 87 5.78 -1.04 21.10
C ALA A 87 5.29 0.38 21.37
N HIS A 88 5.69 0.98 22.49
CA HIS A 88 5.45 2.40 22.81
C HIS A 88 6.59 3.32 22.37
N LYS A 89 7.72 2.77 21.93
CA LYS A 89 8.65 3.59 21.13
C LYS A 89 7.96 3.86 19.80
N PRO A 90 7.70 5.14 19.48
CA PRO A 90 7.25 5.49 18.14
C PRO A 90 8.13 4.78 17.13
N ALA A 91 7.51 4.05 16.21
CA ALA A 91 8.23 3.43 15.09
C ALA A 91 9.14 4.50 14.49
N LEU A 92 10.45 4.21 14.43
CA LEU A 92 11.55 5.07 13.99
C LEU A 92 11.06 6.41 13.38
N GLY A 93 10.98 7.47 14.18
CA GLY A 93 10.70 8.81 13.66
C GLY A 93 9.45 9.50 14.14
N GLU A 94 8.86 9.20 15.31
CA GLU A 94 8.08 10.22 15.99
C GLU A 94 9.04 11.26 16.57
N ALA A 95 9.77 11.90 15.65
CA ALA A 95 10.37 13.17 15.94
C ALA A 95 9.22 14.13 16.27
N SER A 96 9.29 14.78 17.44
CA SER A 96 8.39 15.89 17.76
C SER A 96 8.50 16.91 16.63
N GLY A 97 7.36 17.32 16.09
CA GLY A 97 7.30 18.26 14.98
C GLY A 97 6.56 17.75 13.74
N PRO A 98 6.28 18.64 12.80
CA PRO A 98 5.61 18.27 11.55
C PRO A 98 6.47 17.30 10.74
N ARG A 99 5.83 16.30 10.11
CA ARG A 99 6.51 15.27 9.33
C ARG A 99 6.23 15.43 7.84
N LEU A 100 7.27 15.34 7.04
CA LEU A 100 7.16 15.36 5.58
C LEU A 100 7.46 13.96 5.03
N LEU A 101 6.44 13.35 4.43
CA LEU A 101 6.48 12.02 3.84
C LEU A 101 6.43 12.12 2.32
N VAL A 102 7.28 11.38 1.63
CA VAL A 102 7.32 11.28 0.17
C VAL A 102 7.04 9.84 -0.23
N PHE A 103 5.87 9.60 -0.76
CA PHE A 103 5.42 8.28 -1.20
C PHE A 103 5.95 7.98 -2.60
N ILE A 104 6.69 6.90 -2.74
CA ILE A 104 7.32 6.47 -3.99
C ILE A 104 7.04 5.00 -4.29
N SER A 105 7.25 4.62 -5.53
CA SER A 105 7.18 3.22 -6.00
C SER A 105 8.35 2.92 -6.94
N PHE A 106 8.85 1.71 -6.90
CA PHE A 106 9.85 1.24 -7.86
C PHE A 106 9.33 1.07 -9.31
N ALA A 107 8.03 1.24 -9.53
CA ALA A 107 7.46 1.34 -10.86
C ALA A 107 7.70 2.72 -11.52
N MET A 108 8.14 3.71 -10.74
CA MET A 108 8.49 5.03 -11.25
C MET A 108 9.83 4.99 -11.98
N PRO A 109 10.06 5.92 -12.95
CA PRO A 109 11.37 6.08 -13.58
C PRO A 109 12.47 6.33 -12.54
N GLU A 110 13.61 5.66 -12.69
CA GLU A 110 14.73 5.76 -11.73
C GLU A 110 15.23 7.19 -11.59
N ALA A 111 15.28 7.95 -12.69
CA ALA A 111 15.63 9.36 -12.66
C ALA A 111 14.71 10.20 -11.77
N THR A 112 13.40 9.89 -11.76
CA THR A 112 12.44 10.56 -10.87
C THR A 112 12.70 10.17 -9.41
N ILE A 113 12.94 8.88 -9.13
CA ILE A 113 13.27 8.42 -7.78
C ILE A 113 14.54 9.10 -7.28
N THR A 114 15.61 9.14 -8.08
CA THR A 114 16.89 9.76 -7.73
C THR A 114 16.71 11.24 -7.43
N ARG A 115 15.97 11.97 -8.26
CA ARG A 115 15.64 13.38 -8.02
C ARG A 115 14.90 13.59 -6.70
N LEU A 116 13.93 12.72 -6.39
CA LEU A 116 13.19 12.80 -5.13
C LEU A 116 14.04 12.44 -3.92
N LEU A 117 14.98 11.50 -4.04
CA LEU A 117 15.96 11.18 -3.00
C LEU A 117 16.83 12.39 -2.67
N ASP A 118 17.34 13.11 -3.68
CA ASP A 118 18.13 14.33 -3.48
C ASP A 118 17.33 15.42 -2.76
N GLN A 119 16.07 15.58 -3.14
CA GLN A 119 15.19 16.58 -2.54
C GLN A 119 14.78 16.20 -1.13
N ALA A 120 14.46 14.93 -0.87
CA ALA A 120 14.10 14.42 0.43
C ALA A 120 15.27 14.49 1.42
N ALA A 121 16.48 14.16 0.98
CA ALA A 121 17.69 14.32 1.80
C ALA A 121 17.88 15.76 2.28
N ARG A 122 17.74 16.74 1.37
CA ARG A 122 17.85 18.17 1.72
C ARG A 122 16.72 18.65 2.62
N ALA A 123 15.52 18.12 2.46
CA ALA A 123 14.36 18.46 3.27
C ALA A 123 14.35 17.73 4.63
N HIS A 124 15.19 16.72 4.83
CA HIS A 124 15.05 15.74 5.92
C HIS A 124 13.65 15.08 5.92
N ALA A 125 13.13 14.79 4.72
CA ALA A 125 11.88 14.10 4.54
C ALA A 125 12.09 12.57 4.55
N THR A 126 11.05 11.84 4.93
CA THR A 126 11.06 10.37 4.91
C THR A 126 10.44 9.87 3.59
N LEU A 127 11.15 9.00 2.87
CA LEU A 127 10.56 8.28 1.75
C LEU A 127 9.79 7.07 2.25
N VAL A 128 8.60 6.85 1.69
CA VAL A 128 7.73 5.74 2.05
C VAL A 128 7.48 4.88 0.83
N LEU A 129 7.77 3.58 0.97
CA LEU A 129 7.55 2.54 -0.03
C LEU A 129 6.33 1.70 0.36
N ARG A 130 5.49 1.35 -0.62
CA ARG A 130 4.32 0.51 -0.39
C ARG A 130 4.66 -0.95 -0.15
N GLY A 131 5.72 -1.46 -0.77
CA GLY A 131 6.02 -2.87 -0.73
C GLY A 131 7.44 -3.20 -1.16
N LEU A 132 7.66 -4.49 -1.37
CA LEU A 132 8.97 -5.07 -1.65
C LEU A 132 9.15 -5.32 -3.15
N VAL A 133 10.38 -5.19 -3.63
CA VAL A 133 10.80 -5.63 -4.97
C VAL A 133 10.74 -7.16 -4.99
N ASN A 134 10.02 -7.75 -5.95
CA ASN A 134 9.87 -9.21 -6.11
C ASN A 134 9.42 -9.94 -4.82
N GLY A 135 8.75 -9.26 -3.89
CA GLY A 135 8.42 -9.82 -2.59
C GLY A 135 9.62 -10.04 -1.66
N SER A 136 10.81 -9.58 -2.03
CA SER A 136 12.07 -9.79 -1.33
C SER A 136 12.53 -8.51 -0.62
N LEU A 137 12.69 -8.59 0.70
CA LEU A 137 13.27 -7.50 1.48
C LEU A 137 14.73 -7.24 1.07
N ARG A 138 15.48 -8.31 0.82
CA ARG A 138 16.88 -8.23 0.39
C ARG A 138 17.02 -7.42 -0.89
N ASP A 139 16.28 -7.80 -1.94
CA ASP A 139 16.33 -7.11 -3.24
C ASP A 139 15.90 -5.64 -3.12
N THR A 140 14.92 -5.39 -2.25
CA THR A 140 14.44 -4.03 -1.93
C THR A 140 15.55 -3.19 -1.30
N VAL A 141 16.21 -3.73 -0.28
CA VAL A 141 17.31 -3.04 0.41
C VAL A 141 18.50 -2.81 -0.53
N GLU A 142 18.91 -3.83 -1.28
CA GLU A 142 20.01 -3.71 -2.26
C GLU A 142 19.71 -2.67 -3.33
N ARG A 143 18.49 -2.67 -3.88
CA ARG A 143 18.07 -1.66 -4.86
C ARG A 143 18.04 -0.27 -4.26
N MET A 144 17.51 -0.14 -3.05
CA MET A 144 17.42 1.14 -2.36
C MET A 144 18.79 1.68 -2.00
N GLN A 145 19.72 0.85 -1.53
CA GLN A 145 21.10 1.24 -1.24
C GLN A 145 21.81 1.79 -2.48
N ARG A 146 21.64 1.14 -3.64
CA ARG A 146 22.20 1.66 -4.90
C ARG A 146 21.66 3.04 -5.26
N LEU A 147 20.35 3.25 -5.07
CA LEU A 147 19.70 4.52 -5.38
C LEU A 147 20.06 5.63 -4.38
N ILE A 148 20.14 5.31 -3.10
CA ILE A 148 20.51 6.26 -2.04
C ILE A 148 21.97 6.70 -2.20
N GLY A 149 22.87 5.78 -2.47
CA GLY A 149 24.30 6.07 -2.52
C GLY A 149 24.77 6.69 -1.21
N ASN A 150 25.41 7.86 -1.29
CA ASN A 150 25.94 8.59 -0.12
C ASN A 150 24.95 9.58 0.51
N ARG A 151 23.67 9.59 0.07
CA ARG A 151 22.67 10.53 0.59
C ARG A 151 22.20 10.11 1.97
N GLN A 152 22.00 11.08 2.84
CA GLN A 152 21.39 10.86 4.15
C GLN A 152 19.87 11.10 4.03
N VAL A 153 19.13 10.03 3.81
CA VAL A 153 17.68 10.07 3.66
C VAL A 153 17.04 8.89 4.40
N ALA A 154 16.00 9.18 5.17
CA ALA A 154 15.22 8.14 5.83
C ALA A 154 14.31 7.44 4.81
N VAL A 155 14.30 6.11 4.83
CA VAL A 155 13.41 5.29 4.01
C VAL A 155 12.65 4.32 4.89
N GLN A 156 11.35 4.24 4.67
CA GLN A 156 10.43 3.36 5.39
C GLN A 156 9.66 2.50 4.39
N ILE A 157 9.51 1.22 4.68
CA ILE A 157 8.60 0.34 3.96
C ILE A 157 7.35 0.22 4.83
N ASP A 158 6.29 0.91 4.46
CA ASP A 158 5.05 0.95 5.21
C ASP A 158 3.84 0.93 4.28
N PRO A 159 3.32 -0.27 3.95
CA PRO A 159 2.11 -0.40 3.13
C PRO A 159 0.90 0.30 3.78
N GLN A 160 0.79 0.24 5.10
CA GLN A 160 -0.34 0.82 5.83
C GLN A 160 -0.35 2.34 5.77
N ALA A 161 0.80 2.99 5.61
CA ALA A 161 0.86 4.43 5.43
C ALA A 161 0.11 4.88 4.16
N PHE A 162 0.13 4.08 3.08
CA PHE A 162 -0.63 4.37 1.87
C PHE A 162 -2.14 4.40 2.13
N ASP A 163 -2.62 3.48 2.97
CA ASP A 163 -4.03 3.42 3.33
C ASP A 163 -4.38 4.53 4.33
N ARG A 164 -3.53 4.79 5.33
CA ARG A 164 -3.69 5.87 6.34
C ARG A 164 -3.86 7.25 5.72
N PHE A 165 -3.18 7.53 4.61
CA PHE A 165 -3.23 8.81 3.91
C PHE A 165 -3.99 8.75 2.58
N ALA A 166 -4.70 7.64 2.30
CA ALA A 166 -5.45 7.40 1.06
C ALA A 166 -4.61 7.64 -0.22
N ILE A 167 -3.36 7.16 -0.23
CA ILE A 167 -2.44 7.33 -1.35
C ILE A 167 -2.79 6.36 -2.48
N THR A 168 -3.31 6.88 -3.59
CA THR A 168 -3.71 6.09 -4.76
C THR A 168 -2.69 6.11 -5.91
N ARG A 169 -1.76 7.06 -5.89
CA ARG A 169 -0.73 7.25 -6.95
C ARG A 169 0.59 7.75 -6.36
N THR A 170 1.68 7.53 -7.08
CA THR A 170 3.02 8.00 -6.75
C THR A 170 3.62 8.77 -7.92
N PRO A 171 4.45 9.80 -7.66
CA PRO A 171 4.80 10.29 -6.35
C PRO A 171 3.66 11.07 -5.67
N SER A 172 3.63 11.00 -4.35
CA SER A 172 2.73 11.80 -3.50
C SER A 172 3.51 12.36 -2.31
N PHE A 173 3.14 13.55 -1.88
CA PHE A 173 3.81 14.31 -0.84
C PHE A 173 2.78 14.61 0.26
N VAL A 174 3.08 14.19 1.47
CA VAL A 174 2.20 14.40 2.62
C VAL A 174 2.94 15.19 3.68
N LEU A 175 2.42 16.36 4.01
CA LEU A 175 2.86 17.14 5.15
C LEU A 175 1.88 16.85 6.29
N VAL A 176 2.38 16.25 7.37
CA VAL A 176 1.62 15.86 8.55
C VAL A 176 1.88 16.87 9.65
N ARG A 177 0.82 17.34 10.29
CA ARG A 177 0.88 18.26 11.42
C ARG A 177 1.60 17.62 12.61
N ASP A 178 2.28 18.44 13.41
CA ASP A 178 2.80 17.99 14.69
C ASP A 178 1.66 17.47 15.60
N GLY A 179 1.95 16.39 16.33
CA GLY A 179 0.97 15.75 17.22
C GLY A 179 -0.14 14.98 16.51
N ALA A 180 -0.15 14.87 15.18
CA ALA A 180 -1.13 14.07 14.46
C ALA A 180 -1.03 12.58 14.83
N ALA A 181 -2.13 12.02 15.32
CA ALA A 181 -2.24 10.63 15.74
C ALA A 181 -3.17 9.84 14.82
N ALA A 182 -2.81 8.58 14.58
CA ALA A 182 -3.69 7.66 13.87
C ALA A 182 -4.88 7.26 14.75
N GLN A 183 -6.05 7.20 14.14
CA GLN A 183 -7.31 6.84 14.77
C GLN A 183 -7.98 5.67 14.04
N PRO A 184 -8.76 4.82 14.73
CA PRO A 184 -9.51 3.77 14.06
C PRO A 184 -10.47 4.33 13.01
N CYS A 185 -10.51 3.70 11.84
CA CYS A 185 -11.42 4.03 10.73
C CYS A 185 -11.81 2.76 9.97
N ALA A 186 -12.71 2.87 9.00
CA ALA A 186 -13.17 1.73 8.20
C ALA A 186 -12.05 1.00 7.44
N ALA A 187 -10.97 1.69 7.09
CA ALA A 187 -9.79 1.12 6.43
C ALA A 187 -8.68 0.66 7.41
N GLY A 188 -8.97 0.59 8.72
CA GLY A 188 -8.02 0.24 9.77
C GLY A 188 -7.62 1.44 10.62
N MET A 189 -6.47 2.04 10.38
CA MET A 189 -5.98 3.22 11.10
C MET A 189 -5.77 4.37 10.11
N CYS A 190 -6.47 5.49 10.32
CA CYS A 190 -6.40 6.68 9.48
C CYS A 190 -5.88 7.89 10.26
N ILE A 191 -5.29 8.84 9.53
CA ILE A 191 -5.03 10.19 10.05
C ILE A 191 -6.21 11.07 9.65
N ALA A 192 -6.73 11.88 10.56
CA ALA A 192 -7.81 12.80 10.27
C ALA A 192 -7.39 13.80 9.18
N ILE A 193 -8.32 14.12 8.26
CA ILE A 193 -8.03 14.89 7.04
C ILE A 193 -7.53 16.31 7.30
N ASP A 194 -7.85 16.87 8.45
CA ASP A 194 -7.39 18.18 8.93
C ASP A 194 -5.98 18.14 9.53
N GLN A 195 -5.42 16.93 9.73
CA GLN A 195 -4.12 16.73 10.34
C GLN A 195 -2.99 16.55 9.31
N PHE A 196 -3.30 16.53 8.03
CA PHE A 196 -2.30 16.44 6.97
C PHE A 196 -2.76 17.13 5.69
N VAL A 197 -1.81 17.44 4.82
CA VAL A 197 -2.08 17.93 3.46
C VAL A 197 -1.38 17.02 2.47
N LEU A 198 -2.11 16.59 1.46
CA LEU A 198 -1.64 15.73 0.38
C LEU A 198 -1.49 16.54 -0.92
N ALA A 199 -0.32 16.46 -1.53
CA ALA A 199 -0.08 16.86 -2.91
C ALA A 199 0.37 15.64 -3.72
N ALA A 200 -0.23 15.36 -4.87
CA ALA A 200 0.07 14.18 -5.67
C ALA A 200 0.31 14.55 -7.14
N GLY A 201 1.37 14.00 -7.72
CA GLY A 201 1.75 14.21 -9.12
C GLY A 201 3.26 14.16 -9.32
N ASP A 202 3.70 13.98 -10.57
CA ASP A 202 5.12 13.99 -10.93
C ASP A 202 5.66 15.43 -10.96
N VAL A 203 5.82 15.98 -9.78
CA VAL A 203 6.37 17.32 -9.53
C VAL A 203 7.58 17.24 -8.61
N SER A 204 8.30 18.34 -8.49
CA SER A 204 9.39 18.44 -7.51
C SER A 204 8.83 18.64 -6.08
N LEU A 205 9.60 18.22 -5.09
CA LEU A 205 9.21 18.39 -3.68
C LEU A 205 9.04 19.87 -3.30
N ASP A 206 9.88 20.76 -3.86
CA ASP A 206 9.73 22.20 -3.61
C ASP A 206 8.45 22.78 -4.22
N TYR A 207 8.04 22.27 -5.40
CA TYR A 207 6.76 22.65 -6.00
C TYR A 207 5.58 22.19 -5.13
N ALA A 208 5.62 20.93 -4.69
CA ALA A 208 4.59 20.38 -3.80
C ALA A 208 4.49 21.17 -2.48
N LEU A 209 5.62 21.52 -1.87
CA LEU A 209 5.64 22.33 -0.64
C LEU A 209 5.10 23.74 -0.88
N LYS A 210 5.45 24.39 -1.99
CA LYS A 210 4.88 25.72 -2.36
C LYS A 210 3.38 25.65 -2.63
N PHE A 211 2.91 24.53 -3.20
CA PHE A 211 1.49 24.29 -3.36
C PHE A 211 0.79 24.18 -2.00
N ILE A 212 1.35 23.37 -1.07
CA ILE A 212 0.83 23.21 0.29
C ILE A 212 0.83 24.56 1.04
N GLU A 213 1.90 25.34 0.95
CA GLU A 213 2.03 26.67 1.57
C GLU A 213 0.89 27.61 1.15
N ARG A 214 0.48 27.55 -0.12
CA ARG A 214 -0.58 28.42 -0.65
C ARG A 214 -1.99 27.86 -0.41
N SER A 215 -2.17 26.54 -0.47
CA SER A 215 -3.49 25.90 -0.42
C SER A 215 -3.94 25.57 1.00
N ALA A 216 -3.02 25.50 1.95
CA ALA A 216 -3.28 25.11 3.33
C ALA A 216 -2.67 26.12 4.33
N PRO A 217 -3.30 27.26 4.59
CA PRO A 217 -2.76 28.32 5.47
C PRO A 217 -2.37 27.80 6.86
N ALA A 218 -3.11 26.83 7.40
CA ALA A 218 -2.83 26.24 8.72
C ALA A 218 -1.51 25.47 8.78
N MET A 219 -0.93 25.09 7.64
CA MET A 219 0.35 24.36 7.54
C MET A 219 1.40 25.12 6.73
N ALA A 220 1.10 26.35 6.35
CA ALA A 220 2.00 27.19 5.56
C ALA A 220 3.37 27.42 6.24
N GLY A 221 3.37 27.61 7.56
CA GLY A 221 4.59 27.75 8.35
C GLY A 221 5.50 26.52 8.28
N ASP A 222 4.90 25.33 8.39
CA ASP A 222 5.63 24.06 8.33
C ASP A 222 6.19 23.82 6.92
N ALA A 223 5.38 24.05 5.88
CA ALA A 223 5.82 23.96 4.49
C ALA A 223 6.99 24.93 4.20
N SER A 224 6.88 26.17 4.68
CA SER A 224 7.94 27.18 4.56
C SER A 224 9.22 26.76 5.27
N ALA A 225 9.13 26.13 6.45
CA ALA A 225 10.30 25.61 7.17
C ALA A 225 11.04 24.53 6.37
N TYR A 226 10.29 23.60 5.74
CA TYR A 226 10.89 22.60 4.85
C TYR A 226 11.51 23.21 3.59
N LEU A 227 10.88 24.21 2.98
CA LEU A 227 11.45 24.95 1.84
C LEU A 227 12.76 25.67 2.20
N LYS A 228 12.85 26.26 3.40
CA LYS A 228 14.09 26.89 3.89
C LYS A 228 15.19 25.86 4.07
N ARG A 229 14.92 24.68 4.66
CA ARG A 229 15.91 23.60 4.80
C ARG A 229 16.47 23.18 3.45
N MET A 230 15.59 22.95 2.45
CA MET A 230 16.03 22.57 1.11
C MET A 230 16.96 23.58 0.44
N LYS A 231 16.83 24.88 0.78
CA LYS A 231 17.70 25.94 0.26
C LYS A 231 18.99 26.08 1.07
N GLY A 232 18.94 25.83 2.39
CA GLY A 232 20.09 26.00 3.28
C GLY A 232 21.16 24.93 3.16
N THR A 233 20.84 23.75 2.63
CA THR A 233 21.78 22.63 2.41
C THR A 233 22.49 22.70 1.06
N ALA A 234 22.31 23.76 0.27
CA ALA A 234 22.96 23.98 -1.03
C ALA A 234 24.30 24.71 -0.91
N ARG A 235 25.16 24.34 0.09
CA ARG A 235 26.56 24.79 0.21
C ARG A 235 27.50 23.64 0.07
#